data_24d9ff60380b1267326ecae90db5f9f7
#
_entry.id   24d9ff60380b1267326ecae90db5f9f7
#
_cell.length_a   1.000
_cell.length_b   1.000
_cell.length_c   1.000
_cell.angle_alpha   90.00
_cell.angle_beta   90.00
_cell.angle_gamma   90.00
#
_symmetry.space_group_name_H-M   'P 1'
#
loop_
_entity.id
_entity.type
_entity.pdbx_description
1 polymer ?
#
loop_
_entity_poly.entity_id
_entity_poly.type
_entity_poly.pdbx_seq_one_letter_code
_entity_poly.pdbx_strand_id
1 'polypeptide(L)'
;MDAVLVGAETVRADNPRLTVRGVRRARQPWRVVLTRSGKVPRQARVLSDKFAAQTLIYKRKSLASVLKDLGKRGITSVLIEGGGEVLGEALDNQLIDKVQIYLGPILTGGPVVAFPGEGVGKTAEALRLRNIEYEQIGQTISLRGYPDVEGSE
;
A
#
# COMPACT_ATOMS: atom_id res chain seq x y z
N MET A 1 1.53 -4.20 12.28
CA MET A 1 1.06 -3.21 11.27
C MET A 1 0.00 -2.34 11.91
N ASP A 2 0.23 -1.03 11.98
CA ASP A 2 -0.67 -0.12 12.67
C ASP A 2 -1.73 0.46 11.74
N ALA A 3 -1.42 0.59 10.45
CA ALA A 3 -2.36 1.08 9.45
C ALA A 3 -2.24 0.32 8.12
N VAL A 4 -3.35 0.32 7.37
CA VAL A 4 -3.43 -0.11 5.96
C VAL A 4 -3.89 1.08 5.13
N LEU A 5 -3.14 1.42 4.09
CA LEU A 5 -3.39 2.56 3.22
C LEU A 5 -3.70 2.10 1.80
N VAL A 6 -4.74 2.68 1.22
CA VAL A 6 -5.15 2.47 -0.17
C VAL A 6 -5.53 3.78 -0.87
N GLY A 7 -5.48 3.79 -2.18
CA GLY A 7 -6.07 4.85 -2.99
C GLY A 7 -7.61 4.76 -3.03
N ALA A 8 -8.28 5.90 -3.23
CA ALA A 8 -9.75 5.93 -3.33
C ALA A 8 -10.29 5.19 -4.56
N GLU A 9 -9.50 5.02 -5.62
CA GLU A 9 -9.88 4.17 -6.77
C GLU A 9 -10.04 2.71 -6.35
N THR A 10 -9.12 2.18 -5.55
CA THR A 10 -9.23 0.84 -4.96
C THR A 10 -10.50 0.71 -4.12
N VAL A 11 -10.86 1.75 -3.34
CA VAL A 11 -12.12 1.73 -2.58
C VAL A 11 -13.35 1.70 -3.50
N ARG A 12 -13.31 2.41 -4.63
CA ARG A 12 -14.40 2.43 -5.61
C ARG A 12 -14.54 1.12 -6.37
N ALA A 13 -13.42 0.52 -6.77
CA ALA A 13 -13.40 -0.71 -7.57
C ALA A 13 -13.73 -1.94 -6.71
N ASP A 14 -13.06 -2.10 -5.56
CA ASP A 14 -13.05 -3.36 -4.82
C ASP A 14 -13.88 -3.32 -3.54
N ASN A 15 -14.28 -2.11 -3.08
CA ASN A 15 -14.98 -1.91 -1.82
C ASN A 15 -14.37 -2.73 -0.65
N PRO A 16 -13.05 -2.59 -0.38
CA PRO A 16 -12.34 -3.45 0.54
C PRO A 16 -12.75 -3.18 1.99
N ARG A 17 -12.57 -4.17 2.85
CA ARG A 17 -12.79 -4.01 4.30
C ARG A 17 -11.57 -3.44 5.02
N LEU A 18 -10.37 -3.74 4.55
CA LEU A 18 -9.09 -3.39 5.17
C LEU A 18 -9.01 -3.77 6.65
N THR A 19 -9.49 -4.96 6.97
CA THR A 19 -9.54 -5.50 8.33
C THR A 19 -8.80 -6.82 8.43
N VAL A 20 -8.21 -7.11 9.58
CA VAL A 20 -7.64 -8.43 9.88
C VAL A 20 -8.75 -9.45 9.96
N ARG A 21 -8.60 -10.56 9.22
CA ARG A 21 -9.56 -11.67 9.15
C ARG A 21 -8.83 -12.99 9.31
N GLY A 22 -9.54 -14.02 9.81
CA GLY A 22 -8.97 -15.36 9.96
C GLY A 22 -7.90 -15.51 11.04
N VAL A 23 -7.51 -14.41 11.69
CA VAL A 23 -6.51 -14.40 12.78
C VAL A 23 -7.09 -13.68 13.98
N ARG A 24 -6.92 -14.24 15.17
CA ARG A 24 -7.30 -13.54 16.41
C ARG A 24 -6.35 -12.39 16.68
N ARG A 25 -6.87 -11.17 16.69
CA ARG A 25 -6.10 -9.96 17.00
C ARG A 25 -6.88 -9.07 17.96
N ALA A 26 -6.17 -8.52 18.93
CA ALA A 26 -6.77 -7.62 19.92
C ALA A 26 -7.14 -6.25 19.34
N ARG A 27 -6.41 -5.77 18.30
CA ARG A 27 -6.59 -4.45 17.70
C ARG A 27 -6.63 -4.51 16.18
N GLN A 28 -7.60 -3.83 15.56
CA GLN A 28 -7.66 -3.62 14.11
C GLN A 28 -6.73 -2.47 13.70
N PRO A 29 -6.12 -2.52 12.50
CA PRO A 29 -5.32 -1.42 11.99
C PRO A 29 -6.19 -0.20 11.67
N TRP A 30 -5.62 0.98 11.72
CA TRP A 30 -6.18 2.16 11.11
C TRP A 30 -6.34 1.93 9.60
N ARG A 31 -7.41 2.45 9.03
CA ARG A 31 -7.65 2.41 7.58
C ARG A 31 -7.44 3.79 7.02
N VAL A 32 -6.57 3.90 6.05
CA VAL A 32 -6.18 5.18 5.46
C VAL A 32 -6.56 5.18 3.99
N VAL A 33 -7.35 6.17 3.59
CA VAL A 33 -7.76 6.35 2.19
C VAL A 33 -7.17 7.65 1.66
N LEU A 34 -6.32 7.54 0.65
CA LEU A 34 -5.74 8.68 -0.05
C LEU A 34 -6.59 9.02 -1.29
N THR A 35 -6.99 10.27 -1.44
CA THR A 35 -7.85 10.71 -2.55
C THR A 35 -7.51 12.10 -3.07
N ARG A 36 -7.40 12.25 -4.38
CA ARG A 36 -7.23 13.55 -5.03
C ARG A 36 -8.54 14.35 -5.07
N SER A 37 -9.65 13.71 -5.43
CA SER A 37 -10.95 14.36 -5.58
C SER A 37 -11.71 14.57 -4.26
N GLY A 38 -11.39 13.80 -3.21
CA GLY A 38 -12.16 13.71 -1.98
C GLY A 38 -13.42 12.84 -2.10
N LYS A 39 -13.68 12.26 -3.26
CA LYS A 39 -14.86 11.43 -3.49
C LYS A 39 -14.58 9.98 -3.06
N VAL A 40 -15.10 9.61 -1.90
CA VAL A 40 -15.17 8.23 -1.40
C VAL A 40 -16.64 7.90 -1.23
N PRO A 41 -17.16 6.78 -1.78
CA PRO A 41 -18.58 6.41 -1.64
C PRO A 41 -18.96 6.30 -0.17
N ARG A 42 -20.04 6.99 0.25
CA ARG A 42 -20.49 6.99 1.66
C ARG A 42 -20.83 5.59 2.18
N GLN A 43 -21.35 4.73 1.29
CA GLN A 43 -21.67 3.33 1.59
C GLN A 43 -20.47 2.38 1.50
N ALA A 44 -19.26 2.89 1.16
CA ALA A 44 -18.06 2.05 1.16
C ALA A 44 -17.85 1.40 2.54
N ARG A 45 -17.49 0.12 2.54
CA ARG A 45 -17.32 -0.66 3.78
C ARG A 45 -16.39 0.00 4.79
N VAL A 46 -15.35 0.68 4.31
CA VAL A 46 -14.42 1.42 5.15
C VAL A 46 -15.08 2.58 5.92
N LEU A 47 -16.25 3.07 5.46
CA LEU A 47 -16.99 4.18 6.07
C LEU A 47 -18.30 3.75 6.73
N SER A 48 -18.79 2.54 6.47
CA SER A 48 -20.14 2.10 6.89
C SER A 48 -20.13 0.92 7.86
N ASP A 49 -18.99 0.27 8.09
CA ASP A 49 -18.91 -0.84 9.03
C ASP A 49 -18.62 -0.38 10.48
N LYS A 50 -18.63 -1.32 11.42
CA LYS A 50 -18.38 -1.06 12.85
C LYS A 50 -17.01 -0.45 13.17
N PHE A 51 -16.09 -0.42 12.23
CA PHE A 51 -14.76 0.18 12.37
C PHE A 51 -14.64 1.52 11.62
N ALA A 52 -15.73 2.11 11.15
CA ALA A 52 -15.73 3.38 10.41
C ALA A 52 -14.98 4.50 11.14
N ALA A 53 -15.07 4.56 12.46
CA ALA A 53 -14.34 5.52 13.30
C ALA A 53 -12.81 5.39 13.24
N GLN A 54 -12.28 4.26 12.75
CA GLN A 54 -10.84 4.02 12.55
C GLN A 54 -10.42 4.26 11.10
N THR A 55 -11.19 5.06 10.34
CA THR A 55 -10.86 5.39 8.95
C THR A 55 -10.47 6.86 8.84
N LEU A 56 -9.30 7.11 8.27
CA LEU A 56 -8.77 8.44 7.98
C LEU A 56 -8.82 8.66 6.47
N ILE A 57 -9.38 9.78 6.05
CA ILE A 57 -9.42 10.18 4.63
C ILE A 57 -8.53 11.40 4.45
N TYR A 58 -7.53 11.27 3.59
CA TYR A 58 -6.64 12.36 3.21
C TYR A 58 -6.97 12.83 1.79
N LYS A 59 -7.36 14.08 1.67
CA LYS A 59 -7.71 14.71 0.41
C LYS A 59 -6.61 15.63 -0.06
N ARG A 60 -6.15 15.46 -1.31
CA ARG A 60 -5.13 16.33 -1.96
C ARG A 60 -3.86 16.48 -1.12
N LYS A 61 -3.42 15.43 -0.48
CA LYS A 61 -2.15 15.36 0.26
C LYS A 61 -1.20 14.43 -0.48
N SER A 62 0.09 14.76 -0.48
CA SER A 62 1.13 13.82 -0.91
C SER A 62 1.27 12.67 0.08
N LEU A 63 1.71 11.51 -0.40
CA LEU A 63 1.94 10.35 0.44
C LEU A 63 2.93 10.66 1.57
N ALA A 64 4.03 11.37 1.28
CA ALA A 64 5.01 11.79 2.30
C ALA A 64 4.36 12.62 3.42
N SER A 65 3.48 13.58 3.07
CA SER A 65 2.74 14.39 4.06
C SER A 65 1.80 13.53 4.91
N VAL A 66 1.15 12.54 4.30
CA VAL A 66 0.26 11.60 4.99
C VAL A 66 1.05 10.73 5.96
N LEU A 67 2.15 10.12 5.52
CA LEU A 67 3.01 9.30 6.38
C LEU A 67 3.54 10.09 7.59
N LYS A 68 3.94 11.36 7.36
CA LYS A 68 4.37 12.26 8.44
C LYS A 68 3.25 12.56 9.46
N ASP A 69 2.01 12.76 9.00
CA ASP A 69 0.86 12.97 9.89
C ASP A 69 0.52 11.69 10.68
N LEU A 70 0.57 10.52 10.01
CA LEU A 70 0.36 9.23 10.67
C LEU A 70 1.41 8.99 11.76
N GLY A 71 2.69 9.31 11.50
CA GLY A 71 3.76 9.24 12.50
C GLY A 71 3.48 10.10 13.74
N LYS A 72 2.99 11.35 13.56
CA LYS A 72 2.57 12.23 14.66
C LYS A 72 1.43 11.67 15.50
N ARG A 73 0.62 10.77 14.93
CA ARG A 73 -0.46 10.04 15.63
C ARG A 73 0.01 8.76 16.30
N GLY A 74 1.32 8.48 16.30
CA GLY A 74 1.90 7.24 16.86
C GLY A 74 1.69 6.00 16.00
N ILE A 75 1.36 6.18 14.71
CA ILE A 75 1.27 5.10 13.72
C ILE A 75 2.67 4.93 13.11
N THR A 76 3.35 3.85 13.46
CA THR A 76 4.76 3.61 13.10
C THR A 76 4.94 2.64 11.95
N SER A 77 3.89 1.91 11.58
CA SER A 77 3.93 0.95 10.47
C SER A 77 2.69 1.05 9.59
N VAL A 78 2.91 1.23 8.28
CA VAL A 78 1.86 1.38 7.28
C VAL A 78 2.04 0.36 6.18
N LEU A 79 1.02 -0.45 5.90
CA LEU A 79 0.94 -1.28 4.71
C LEU A 79 0.26 -0.48 3.59
N ILE A 80 0.96 -0.21 2.52
CA ILE A 80 0.36 0.30 1.29
C ILE A 80 -0.08 -0.91 0.47
N GLU A 81 -1.39 -1.19 0.46
CA GLU A 81 -1.92 -2.43 -0.12
C GLU A 81 -2.34 -2.26 -1.58
N GLY A 82 -2.41 -1.05 -2.07
CA GLY A 82 -2.80 -0.89 -3.47
C GLY A 82 -3.30 0.50 -3.86
N GLY A 83 -3.76 0.51 -5.10
CA GLY A 83 -3.88 1.68 -5.92
C GLY A 83 -2.53 1.95 -6.58
N GLY A 84 -2.40 1.56 -7.86
CA GLY A 84 -1.12 1.68 -8.58
C GLY A 84 -0.51 3.08 -8.44
N GLU A 85 -1.32 4.15 -8.53
CA GLU A 85 -0.84 5.53 -8.35
C GLU A 85 -0.18 5.76 -6.97
N VAL A 86 -0.70 5.16 -5.90
CA VAL A 86 -0.11 5.30 -4.56
C VAL A 86 1.19 4.51 -4.46
N LEU A 87 1.24 3.32 -5.06
CA LEU A 87 2.46 2.51 -5.12
C LEU A 87 3.53 3.17 -5.98
N GLY A 88 3.16 3.78 -7.10
CA GLY A 88 4.05 4.56 -7.95
C GLY A 88 4.60 5.78 -7.19
N GLU A 89 3.74 6.57 -6.54
CA GLU A 89 4.17 7.71 -5.71
C GLU A 89 5.13 7.27 -4.59
N ALA A 90 4.89 6.10 -3.99
CA ALA A 90 5.77 5.55 -2.97
C ALA A 90 7.15 5.19 -3.53
N LEU A 91 7.19 4.60 -4.72
CA LEU A 91 8.43 4.21 -5.40
C LEU A 91 9.22 5.45 -5.85
N ASP A 92 8.58 6.37 -6.59
CA ASP A 92 9.22 7.57 -7.15
C ASP A 92 9.80 8.48 -6.06
N ASN A 93 9.17 8.51 -4.86
CA ASN A 93 9.63 9.33 -3.74
C ASN A 93 10.45 8.56 -2.69
N GLN A 94 10.87 7.33 -2.98
CA GLN A 94 11.68 6.48 -2.08
C GLN A 94 11.08 6.30 -0.67
N LEU A 95 9.75 6.13 -0.60
CA LEU A 95 8.99 6.00 0.65
C LEU A 95 8.70 4.53 1.02
N ILE A 96 9.48 3.60 0.46
CA ILE A 96 9.30 2.16 0.67
C ILE A 96 10.43 1.62 1.54
N ASP A 97 10.11 1.11 2.72
CA ASP A 97 11.07 0.43 3.60
C ASP A 97 11.17 -1.07 3.31
N LYS A 98 10.08 -1.67 2.81
CA LYS A 98 9.98 -3.10 2.56
C LYS A 98 8.98 -3.39 1.45
N VAL A 99 9.34 -4.30 0.57
CA VAL A 99 8.47 -4.80 -0.51
C VAL A 99 8.03 -6.21 -0.20
N GLN A 100 6.73 -6.50 -0.46
CA GLN A 100 6.20 -7.85 -0.51
C GLN A 100 5.32 -8.01 -1.75
N ILE A 101 5.70 -8.92 -2.64
CA ILE A 101 5.00 -9.20 -3.90
C ILE A 101 4.49 -10.63 -3.87
N TYR A 102 3.26 -10.83 -4.32
CA TYR A 102 2.67 -12.14 -4.51
C TYR A 102 2.41 -12.37 -6.00
N LEU A 103 2.99 -13.43 -6.53
CA LEU A 103 2.80 -13.87 -7.90
C LEU A 103 1.87 -15.08 -7.93
N GLY A 104 0.61 -14.86 -8.25
CA GLY A 104 -0.37 -15.93 -8.41
C GLY A 104 -0.24 -16.63 -9.77
N PRO A 105 -0.70 -17.87 -9.92
CA PRO A 105 -0.63 -18.64 -11.17
C PRO A 105 -1.74 -18.24 -12.18
N ILE A 106 -1.89 -16.94 -12.39
CA ILE A 106 -2.89 -16.36 -13.31
C ILE A 106 -2.27 -15.25 -14.15
N LEU A 107 -2.74 -15.14 -15.37
CA LEU A 107 -2.40 -14.06 -16.30
C LEU A 107 -3.67 -13.26 -16.58
N THR A 108 -3.71 -12.00 -16.14
CA THR A 108 -4.88 -11.14 -16.32
C THR A 108 -4.78 -10.28 -17.57
N GLY A 109 -3.57 -9.90 -17.98
CA GLY A 109 -3.38 -8.90 -19.03
C GLY A 109 -3.99 -7.54 -18.69
N GLY A 110 -4.09 -6.67 -19.70
CA GLY A 110 -4.76 -5.38 -19.59
C GLY A 110 -3.82 -4.22 -19.19
N PRO A 111 -4.38 -3.00 -19.06
CA PRO A 111 -3.60 -1.77 -18.90
C PRO A 111 -3.16 -1.47 -17.46
N VAL A 112 -3.49 -2.32 -16.50
CA VAL A 112 -3.19 -2.06 -15.07
C VAL A 112 -1.72 -2.33 -14.80
N VAL A 113 -0.99 -1.28 -14.43
CA VAL A 113 0.42 -1.33 -14.04
C VAL A 113 0.52 -1.34 -12.52
N ALA A 114 1.39 -2.20 -11.98
CA ALA A 114 1.55 -2.33 -10.53
C ALA A 114 2.13 -1.06 -9.88
N PHE A 115 3.10 -0.41 -10.56
CA PHE A 115 3.76 0.81 -10.11
C PHE A 115 3.77 1.84 -11.26
N PRO A 116 2.64 2.46 -11.60
CA PRO A 116 2.63 3.57 -12.54
C PRO A 116 3.23 4.81 -11.89
N GLY A 117 4.12 5.51 -12.57
CA GLY A 117 4.81 6.68 -12.06
C GLY A 117 5.82 7.18 -13.09
N GLU A 118 6.77 7.99 -12.65
CA GLU A 118 7.86 8.46 -13.51
C GLU A 118 8.82 7.32 -13.85
N GLY A 119 9.07 6.44 -12.86
CA GLY A 119 9.95 5.31 -13.01
C GLY A 119 11.39 5.71 -13.35
N VAL A 120 12.14 4.78 -13.95
CA VAL A 120 13.54 5.01 -14.35
C VAL A 120 13.72 4.72 -15.84
N GLY A 121 14.58 5.49 -16.50
CA GLY A 121 14.84 5.34 -17.93
C GLY A 121 15.72 4.13 -18.28
N LYS A 122 16.50 3.62 -17.33
CA LYS A 122 17.45 2.54 -17.52
C LYS A 122 17.41 1.55 -16.35
N THR A 123 17.62 0.28 -16.62
CA THR A 123 17.67 -0.78 -15.59
C THR A 123 18.80 -0.53 -14.56
N ALA A 124 19.86 0.14 -14.94
CA ALA A 124 20.96 0.49 -14.01
C ALA A 124 20.52 1.49 -12.92
N GLU A 125 19.48 2.26 -13.18
CA GLU A 125 18.91 3.26 -12.25
C GLU A 125 17.75 2.65 -11.41
N ALA A 126 17.39 1.38 -11.68
CA ALA A 126 16.29 0.74 -10.99
C ALA A 126 16.62 0.50 -9.51
N LEU A 127 15.61 0.69 -8.66
CA LEU A 127 15.70 0.38 -7.24
C LEU A 127 15.98 -1.12 -7.06
N ARG A 128 17.14 -1.44 -6.52
CA ARG A 128 17.52 -2.82 -6.20
C ARG A 128 16.92 -3.21 -4.86
N LEU A 129 16.71 -4.52 -4.68
CA LEU A 129 16.29 -5.09 -3.41
C LEU A 129 17.44 -5.88 -2.83
N ARG A 130 17.62 -5.80 -1.51
CA ARG A 130 18.54 -6.62 -0.70
C ARG A 130 17.76 -7.53 0.24
N ASN A 131 18.44 -8.53 0.81
CA ASN A 131 17.86 -9.51 1.74
C ASN A 131 16.59 -10.14 1.18
N ILE A 132 16.67 -10.59 -0.07
CA ILE A 132 15.53 -11.14 -0.80
C ILE A 132 15.23 -12.53 -0.28
N GLU A 133 13.98 -12.76 0.09
CA GLU A 133 13.44 -14.05 0.46
C GLU A 133 12.34 -14.45 -0.53
N TYR A 134 12.37 -15.70 -0.96
CA TYR A 134 11.33 -16.31 -1.79
C TYR A 134 10.64 -17.41 -0.99
N GLU A 135 9.32 -17.43 -1.03
CA GLU A 135 8.52 -18.44 -0.35
C GLU A 135 7.41 -18.92 -1.28
N GLN A 136 7.24 -20.23 -1.39
CA GLN A 136 6.09 -20.80 -2.09
C GLN A 136 4.96 -21.04 -1.10
N ILE A 137 3.82 -20.41 -1.34
CA ILE A 137 2.60 -20.51 -0.54
C ILE A 137 1.51 -21.16 -1.39
N GLY A 138 1.38 -22.47 -1.31
CA GLY A 138 0.51 -23.21 -2.22
C GLY A 138 0.96 -23.06 -3.67
N GLN A 139 0.15 -22.45 -4.53
CA GLN A 139 0.48 -22.16 -5.94
C GLN A 139 1.00 -20.74 -6.16
N THR A 140 1.12 -19.93 -5.12
CA THR A 140 1.57 -18.54 -5.17
C THR A 140 3.05 -18.46 -4.77
N ILE A 141 3.82 -17.61 -5.44
CA ILE A 141 5.18 -17.28 -5.01
C ILE A 141 5.13 -15.92 -4.31
N SER A 142 5.66 -15.87 -3.10
CA SER A 142 5.90 -14.63 -2.35
C SER A 142 7.35 -14.22 -2.51
N LEU A 143 7.60 -12.97 -2.86
CA LEU A 143 8.91 -12.32 -2.83
C LEU A 143 8.85 -11.22 -1.76
N ARG A 144 9.86 -11.22 -0.89
CA ARG A 144 10.05 -10.20 0.14
C ARG A 144 11.47 -9.65 0.04
N GLY A 145 11.62 -8.34 0.14
CA GLY A 145 12.92 -7.69 0.08
C GLY A 145 12.88 -6.26 0.61
N TYR A 146 14.04 -5.67 0.75
CA TYR A 146 14.22 -4.31 1.24
C TYR A 146 14.91 -3.47 0.16
N PRO A 147 14.45 -2.23 -0.09
CA PRO A 147 15.16 -1.31 -0.97
C PRO A 147 16.63 -1.16 -0.57
N ASP A 148 17.49 -1.26 -1.56
CA ASP A 148 18.91 -0.98 -1.40
C ASP A 148 19.13 0.50 -1.68
N VAL A 149 19.00 1.31 -0.64
CA VAL A 149 19.28 2.74 -0.72
C VAL A 149 20.75 2.89 -0.41
N GLU A 150 21.58 3.25 -1.41
CA GLU A 150 22.98 3.52 -1.19
C GLU A 150 23.11 4.60 -0.10
N GLY A 151 23.72 4.22 1.03
CA GLY A 151 24.06 5.16 2.11
C GLY A 151 23.50 4.87 3.51
N SER A 152 22.86 3.73 3.75
CA SER A 152 22.52 3.27 5.10
C SER A 152 23.54 2.23 5.57
N GLU A 153 24.72 2.66 5.97
CA GLU A 153 25.58 1.97 6.94
C GLU A 153 25.21 2.40 8.37
#